data_e046f84fc9a70ff5e0061fd6e4c78354
#
_entry.id   e046f84fc9a70ff5e0061fd6e4c78354
#
_cell.length_a   1.000
_cell.length_b   1.000
_cell.length_c   1.000
_cell.angle_alpha   90.00
_cell.angle_beta   90.00
_cell.angle_gamma   90.00
#
_symmetry.space_group_name_H-M   'P 1'
#
loop_
_entity.id
_entity.type
_entity.pdbx_description
1 polymer ?
#
loop_
_entity_poly.entity_id
_entity_poly.type
_entity_poly.pdbx_seq_one_letter_code
_entity_poly.pdbx_strand_id
1 'polypeptide(L)'
;MQEIQYLTSYQIIRKLATGGMGSVYLAEQLGAEGFRKVVAIKTIKKEYLKNKENVDLFVGEAKLVADLIHENVLQVYQLGQTKGIYYIVMEYAHGKNLADFVRAHKDRHKVCNVDIGAFIISRVCRSLHYAHEAKNMAGQMLNIVHRDVTPSNVIITYGGVVKLTDFGIAKAVIMNTPDEAEVIMGKLPYMSPEQAKFQGTTRQSDVFSLGLVMYELLTNTVVYNVNDIEDLVDKMDNYSIKPPRRLNPHIPEKLELIMLKALDVNPATRYQTAREFGQDLEHYMYDGGYGPTNEKLSRYLNRLFPEEASMPVTGVTDSTASGLQMPPPLAHPAADLNS
;
A
#
# COMPACT_ATOMS: atom_id res chain seq x y z
N MET A 1 7.69 -41.27 -9.61
CA MET A 1 6.86 -40.27 -8.93
C MET A 1 6.17 -39.49 -10.05
N GLN A 2 4.84 -39.55 -10.15
CA GLN A 2 4.11 -38.72 -11.08
C GLN A 2 4.31 -37.26 -10.65
N GLU A 3 4.80 -36.40 -11.54
CA GLU A 3 4.85 -34.98 -11.31
C GLU A 3 3.43 -34.47 -11.09
N ILE A 4 3.21 -33.85 -9.93
CA ILE A 4 1.98 -33.13 -9.65
C ILE A 4 2.06 -31.82 -10.44
N GLN A 5 1.44 -31.80 -11.62
CA GLN A 5 1.27 -30.56 -12.39
C GLN A 5 0.24 -29.69 -11.67
N TYR A 6 0.65 -28.50 -11.26
CA TYR A 6 -0.22 -27.55 -10.58
C TYR A 6 -1.25 -26.99 -11.55
N LEU A 7 -2.49 -27.38 -11.37
CA LEU A 7 -3.65 -26.79 -12.03
C LEU A 7 -4.34 -25.85 -11.02
N THR A 8 -3.78 -24.66 -10.82
CA THR A 8 -4.48 -23.64 -10.06
C THR A 8 -5.33 -22.82 -11.01
N SER A 9 -6.63 -22.87 -10.89
CA SER A 9 -7.57 -22.04 -11.63
C SER A 9 -8.08 -20.90 -10.75
N TYR A 10 -8.30 -19.73 -11.38
CA TYR A 10 -8.86 -18.56 -10.73
C TYR A 10 -10.15 -18.16 -11.45
N GLN A 11 -11.20 -17.94 -10.68
CA GLN A 11 -12.45 -17.39 -11.17
C GLN A 11 -12.53 -15.90 -10.78
N ILE A 12 -12.55 -15.01 -11.76
CA ILE A 12 -12.73 -13.58 -11.52
C ILE A 12 -14.17 -13.33 -11.08
N ILE A 13 -14.35 -12.64 -9.96
CA ILE A 13 -15.66 -12.25 -9.42
C ILE A 13 -16.02 -10.84 -9.90
N ARG A 14 -15.14 -9.85 -9.63
CA ARG A 14 -15.36 -8.45 -10.04
C ARG A 14 -14.04 -7.68 -10.04
N LYS A 15 -14.06 -6.54 -10.74
CA LYS A 15 -12.96 -5.58 -10.67
C LYS A 15 -13.04 -4.79 -9.35
N LEU A 16 -11.90 -4.65 -8.67
CA LEU A 16 -11.76 -3.86 -7.44
C LEU A 16 -11.28 -2.44 -7.73
N ALA A 17 -10.24 -2.31 -8.57
CA ALA A 17 -9.62 -1.03 -8.87
C ALA A 17 -8.96 -1.04 -10.26
N THR A 18 -8.75 0.15 -10.82
CA THR A 18 -7.89 0.38 -11.98
C THR A 18 -6.87 1.43 -11.60
N GLY A 19 -5.60 1.10 -11.70
CA GLY A 19 -4.47 2.01 -11.45
C GLY A 19 -3.71 2.34 -12.74
N GLY A 20 -2.65 3.13 -12.60
CA GLY A 20 -1.78 3.50 -13.73
C GLY A 20 -1.28 2.27 -14.49
N MET A 21 -0.58 1.35 -13.82
CA MET A 21 0.07 0.20 -14.46
C MET A 21 -0.81 -1.03 -14.64
N GLY A 22 -2.01 -1.10 -14.02
CA GLY A 22 -2.79 -2.32 -14.05
C GLY A 22 -4.18 -2.22 -13.45
N SER A 23 -4.86 -3.36 -13.43
CA SER A 23 -6.17 -3.52 -12.77
C SER A 23 -6.09 -4.59 -11.69
N VAL A 24 -6.84 -4.39 -10.62
CA VAL A 24 -6.97 -5.34 -9.52
C VAL A 24 -8.37 -5.95 -9.54
N TYR A 25 -8.45 -7.26 -9.42
CA TYR A 25 -9.68 -8.03 -9.44
C TYR A 25 -9.83 -8.84 -8.15
N LEU A 26 -11.05 -8.94 -7.66
CA LEU A 26 -11.46 -9.97 -6.72
C LEU A 26 -11.63 -11.28 -7.48
N ALA A 27 -11.07 -12.36 -6.96
CA ALA A 27 -11.16 -13.68 -7.56
C ALA A 27 -11.26 -14.77 -6.49
N GLU A 28 -11.75 -15.94 -6.89
CA GLU A 28 -11.63 -17.18 -6.13
C GLU A 28 -10.56 -18.06 -6.76
N GLN A 29 -9.63 -18.52 -5.93
CA GLN A 29 -8.75 -19.64 -6.23
C GLN A 29 -9.51 -20.92 -6.01
N LEU A 30 -9.62 -21.74 -7.05
CA LEU A 30 -10.30 -23.04 -7.02
C LEU A 30 -9.29 -24.16 -6.81
N GLY A 31 -9.56 -25.06 -5.90
CA GLY A 31 -8.76 -26.25 -5.61
C GLY A 31 -9.57 -27.55 -5.66
N ALA A 32 -8.94 -28.65 -5.26
CA ALA A 32 -9.59 -29.96 -5.17
C ALA A 32 -10.71 -29.97 -4.13
N GLU A 33 -11.63 -30.94 -4.25
CA GLU A 33 -12.70 -31.19 -3.26
C GLU A 33 -13.55 -29.95 -2.93
N GLY A 34 -13.73 -29.02 -3.88
CA GLY A 34 -14.52 -27.81 -3.67
C GLY A 34 -13.80 -26.71 -2.86
N PHE A 35 -12.47 -26.85 -2.63
CA PHE A 35 -11.70 -25.80 -1.98
C PHE A 35 -11.80 -24.49 -2.74
N ARG A 36 -12.15 -23.42 -2.02
CA ARG A 36 -12.21 -22.04 -2.54
C ARG A 36 -11.50 -21.09 -1.59
N LYS A 37 -10.64 -20.24 -2.14
CA LYS A 37 -9.96 -19.18 -1.39
C LYS A 37 -10.13 -17.84 -2.12
N VAL A 38 -10.65 -16.84 -1.42
CA VAL A 38 -10.75 -15.50 -1.97
C VAL A 38 -9.36 -14.86 -2.03
N VAL A 39 -9.03 -14.29 -3.18
CA VAL A 39 -7.74 -13.64 -3.47
C VAL A 39 -7.96 -12.36 -4.25
N ALA A 40 -6.96 -11.49 -4.26
CA ALA A 40 -6.87 -10.38 -5.21
C ALA A 40 -5.87 -10.73 -6.32
N ILE A 41 -6.19 -10.33 -7.55
CA ILE A 41 -5.32 -10.53 -8.71
C ILE A 41 -5.04 -9.17 -9.35
N LYS A 42 -3.77 -8.74 -9.32
CA LYS A 42 -3.27 -7.54 -10.00
C LYS A 42 -2.71 -7.95 -11.36
N THR A 43 -3.23 -7.33 -12.43
CA THR A 43 -2.75 -7.59 -13.81
C THR A 43 -2.07 -6.34 -14.35
N ILE A 44 -1.04 -6.52 -15.17
CA ILE A 44 -0.44 -5.42 -15.93
C ILE A 44 -1.35 -5.05 -17.13
N LYS A 45 -1.46 -3.75 -17.47
CA LYS A 45 -2.19 -3.30 -18.67
C LYS A 45 -1.45 -3.74 -19.95
N LYS A 46 -2.22 -4.01 -21.01
CA LYS A 46 -1.68 -4.49 -22.31
C LYS A 46 -0.70 -3.50 -22.96
N GLU A 47 -0.90 -2.21 -22.77
CA GLU A 47 -0.03 -1.15 -23.27
C GLU A 47 1.39 -1.23 -22.68
N TYR A 48 1.51 -1.57 -21.39
CA TYR A 48 2.78 -1.71 -20.69
C TYR A 48 3.54 -3.00 -21.05
N LEU A 49 2.86 -4.02 -21.62
CA LEU A 49 3.51 -5.25 -22.09
C LEU A 49 4.44 -5.02 -23.27
N LYS A 50 4.28 -3.92 -24.02
CA LYS A 50 5.13 -3.57 -25.16
C LYS A 50 6.50 -3.05 -24.73
N ASN A 51 6.64 -2.55 -23.51
CA ASN A 51 7.90 -2.08 -22.97
C ASN A 51 8.42 -3.11 -21.95
N LYS A 52 9.58 -3.70 -22.26
CA LYS A 52 10.23 -4.69 -21.42
C LYS A 52 10.54 -4.14 -20.02
N GLU A 53 10.96 -2.88 -19.91
CA GLU A 53 11.26 -2.25 -18.62
C GLU A 53 10.04 -2.25 -17.68
N ASN A 54 8.85 -1.92 -18.20
CA ASN A 54 7.61 -1.95 -17.41
C ASN A 54 7.26 -3.36 -16.93
N VAL A 55 7.52 -4.38 -17.76
CA VAL A 55 7.34 -5.78 -17.38
C VAL A 55 8.36 -6.18 -16.31
N ASP A 56 9.63 -5.84 -16.50
CA ASP A 56 10.70 -6.14 -15.55
C ASP A 56 10.44 -5.48 -14.18
N LEU A 57 9.92 -4.25 -14.17
CA LEU A 57 9.50 -3.54 -12.97
C LEU A 57 8.34 -4.26 -12.25
N PHE A 58 7.29 -4.63 -12.98
CA PHE A 58 6.14 -5.35 -12.43
C PHE A 58 6.54 -6.71 -11.83
N VAL A 59 7.40 -7.45 -12.54
CA VAL A 59 7.95 -8.73 -12.10
C VAL A 59 8.89 -8.54 -10.91
N GLY A 60 9.72 -7.50 -10.95
CA GLY A 60 10.65 -7.13 -9.88
C GLY A 60 9.92 -6.81 -8.57
N GLU A 61 8.84 -6.03 -8.63
CA GLU A 61 7.96 -5.74 -7.48
C GLU A 61 7.45 -7.04 -6.85
N ALA A 62 6.86 -7.92 -7.67
CA ALA A 62 6.33 -9.19 -7.17
C ALA A 62 7.39 -10.05 -6.50
N LYS A 63 8.58 -10.18 -7.10
CA LYS A 63 9.69 -10.99 -6.56
C LYS A 63 10.22 -10.45 -5.25
N LEU A 64 10.35 -9.12 -5.13
CA LEU A 64 10.89 -8.50 -3.93
C LEU A 64 9.93 -8.64 -2.74
N VAL A 65 8.63 -8.55 -2.96
CA VAL A 65 7.61 -8.59 -1.90
C VAL A 65 7.19 -10.03 -1.56
N ALA A 66 7.49 -11.01 -2.44
CA ALA A 66 7.07 -12.40 -2.25
C ALA A 66 7.55 -12.99 -0.91
N ASP A 67 8.74 -12.65 -0.47
CA ASP A 67 9.35 -13.15 0.77
C ASP A 67 8.99 -12.31 2.02
N LEU A 68 8.26 -11.20 1.86
CA LEU A 68 7.83 -10.37 2.97
C LEU A 68 6.58 -10.96 3.63
N ILE A 69 6.75 -11.64 4.76
CA ILE A 69 5.65 -12.23 5.54
C ILE A 69 5.50 -11.48 6.85
N HIS A 70 4.53 -10.57 6.91
CA HIS A 70 4.28 -9.76 8.08
C HIS A 70 2.80 -9.35 8.16
N GLU A 71 2.23 -9.27 9.37
CA GLU A 71 0.81 -8.94 9.59
C GLU A 71 0.40 -7.64 8.86
N ASN A 72 1.28 -6.63 8.87
CA ASN A 72 0.99 -5.31 8.30
C ASN A 72 1.51 -5.12 6.86
N VAL A 73 1.95 -6.19 6.18
CA VAL A 73 2.30 -6.20 4.75
C VAL A 73 1.26 -7.03 4.00
N LEU A 74 0.80 -6.56 2.85
CA LEU A 74 -0.10 -7.34 2.00
C LEU A 74 0.67 -8.50 1.38
N GLN A 75 0.24 -9.74 1.68
CA GLN A 75 0.96 -10.94 1.26
C GLN A 75 0.80 -11.20 -0.24
N VAL A 76 1.91 -11.35 -0.96
CA VAL A 76 1.96 -11.87 -2.33
C VAL A 76 2.06 -13.40 -2.27
N TYR A 77 1.19 -14.09 -3.02
CA TYR A 77 1.15 -15.55 -3.06
C TYR A 77 1.84 -16.12 -4.29
N GLN A 78 1.66 -15.50 -5.44
CA GLN A 78 2.14 -16.02 -6.72
C GLN A 78 2.32 -14.90 -7.75
N LEU A 79 3.38 -15.01 -8.55
CA LEU A 79 3.52 -14.31 -9.82
C LEU A 79 3.25 -15.34 -10.93
N GLY A 80 2.35 -15.01 -11.86
CA GLY A 80 2.02 -15.88 -12.99
C GLY A 80 1.97 -15.12 -14.31
N GLN A 81 1.89 -15.89 -15.39
CA GLN A 81 1.72 -15.37 -16.75
C GLN A 81 0.70 -16.23 -17.50
N THR A 82 -0.24 -15.61 -18.20
CA THR A 82 -1.19 -16.30 -19.08
C THR A 82 -1.44 -15.48 -20.34
N LYS A 83 -1.39 -16.11 -21.51
CA LYS A 83 -1.55 -15.47 -22.82
C LYS A 83 -0.70 -14.19 -22.97
N GLY A 84 0.53 -14.20 -22.45
CA GLY A 84 1.44 -13.07 -22.47
C GLY A 84 1.17 -11.98 -21.42
N ILE A 85 0.11 -12.08 -20.61
CA ILE A 85 -0.24 -11.11 -19.57
C ILE A 85 0.31 -11.60 -18.24
N TYR A 86 1.13 -10.79 -17.58
CA TYR A 86 1.60 -11.05 -16.22
C TYR A 86 0.54 -10.67 -15.20
N TYR A 87 0.46 -11.48 -14.11
CA TYR A 87 -0.45 -11.21 -13.01
C TYR A 87 0.19 -11.61 -11.67
N ILE A 88 -0.18 -10.90 -10.63
CA ILE A 88 0.23 -11.15 -9.24
C ILE A 88 -1.02 -11.59 -8.47
N VAL A 89 -0.95 -12.76 -7.83
CA VAL A 89 -1.97 -13.24 -6.89
C VAL A 89 -1.55 -12.86 -5.49
N MET A 90 -2.44 -12.21 -4.76
CA MET A 90 -2.13 -11.70 -3.43
C MET A 90 -3.33 -11.85 -2.49
N GLU A 91 -3.09 -11.63 -1.23
CA GLU A 91 -4.11 -11.55 -0.19
C GLU A 91 -5.21 -10.55 -0.59
N TYR A 92 -6.47 -10.93 -0.41
CA TYR A 92 -7.57 -9.98 -0.47
C TYR A 92 -7.78 -9.37 0.92
N ALA A 93 -7.36 -8.14 1.11
CA ALA A 93 -7.62 -7.38 2.31
C ALA A 93 -9.02 -6.76 2.26
N HIS A 94 -10.00 -7.47 2.86
CA HIS A 94 -11.39 -7.00 2.89
C HIS A 94 -11.53 -5.76 3.78
N GLY A 95 -11.56 -4.57 3.17
CA GLY A 95 -11.56 -3.29 3.88
C GLY A 95 -11.59 -2.08 2.95
N LYS A 96 -11.10 -0.96 3.45
CA LYS A 96 -10.99 0.31 2.73
C LYS A 96 -9.54 0.79 2.74
N ASN A 97 -9.11 1.47 1.68
CA ASN A 97 -7.86 2.18 1.72
C ASN A 97 -7.97 3.46 2.58
N LEU A 98 -6.84 3.98 3.01
CA LEU A 98 -6.79 5.15 3.89
C LEU A 98 -7.25 6.43 3.17
N ALA A 99 -7.14 6.51 1.83
CA ALA A 99 -7.67 7.64 1.06
C ALA A 99 -9.21 7.70 1.13
N ASP A 100 -9.88 6.55 0.98
CA ASP A 100 -11.33 6.44 1.17
C ASP A 100 -11.74 6.77 2.61
N PHE A 101 -10.93 6.31 3.58
CA PHE A 101 -11.14 6.58 5.00
C PHE A 101 -11.07 8.09 5.30
N VAL A 102 -10.05 8.80 4.81
CA VAL A 102 -9.90 10.26 4.96
C VAL A 102 -11.05 10.99 4.27
N ARG A 103 -11.40 10.59 3.04
CA ARG A 103 -12.51 11.17 2.29
C ARG A 103 -13.83 11.04 3.06
N ALA A 104 -14.12 9.88 3.62
CA ALA A 104 -15.33 9.65 4.41
C ALA A 104 -15.42 10.55 5.66
N HIS A 105 -14.30 10.98 6.22
CA HIS A 105 -14.27 11.98 7.29
C HIS A 105 -14.52 13.40 6.75
N LYS A 106 -13.86 13.77 5.65
CA LYS A 106 -14.07 15.06 4.96
C LYS A 106 -15.56 15.26 4.60
N ASP A 107 -16.19 14.25 4.00
CA ASP A 107 -17.60 14.28 3.59
C ASP A 107 -18.57 14.46 4.77
N ARG A 108 -18.18 14.01 5.95
CA ARG A 108 -18.95 14.16 7.20
C ARG A 108 -18.56 15.40 8.02
N HIS A 109 -17.67 16.25 7.51
CA HIS A 109 -17.11 17.40 8.22
C HIS A 109 -16.50 17.02 9.58
N LYS A 110 -15.83 15.86 9.66
CA LYS A 110 -15.16 15.33 10.84
C LYS A 110 -13.70 15.05 10.56
N VAL A 111 -12.87 15.03 11.58
CA VAL A 111 -11.50 14.53 11.51
C VAL A 111 -11.41 13.15 12.15
N CYS A 112 -10.41 12.37 11.76
CA CYS A 112 -10.15 11.08 12.39
C CYS A 112 -9.88 11.25 13.89
N ASN A 113 -10.35 10.29 14.68
CA ASN A 113 -9.95 10.22 16.09
C ASN A 113 -8.43 10.08 16.19
N VAL A 114 -7.82 10.91 17.04
CA VAL A 114 -6.35 11.08 17.11
C VAL A 114 -5.64 9.78 17.47
N ASP A 115 -6.18 9.03 18.46
CA ASP A 115 -5.57 7.74 18.87
C ASP A 115 -5.70 6.67 17.78
N ILE A 116 -6.83 6.64 17.08
CA ILE A 116 -7.04 5.73 15.95
C ILE A 116 -6.07 6.08 14.80
N GLY A 117 -5.87 7.37 14.53
CA GLY A 117 -4.90 7.80 13.52
C GLY A 117 -3.47 7.42 13.90
N ALA A 118 -3.04 7.69 15.14
CA ALA A 118 -1.73 7.29 15.65
C ALA A 118 -1.53 5.77 15.57
N PHE A 119 -2.58 5.00 15.89
CA PHE A 119 -2.54 3.53 15.78
C PHE A 119 -2.32 3.06 14.33
N ILE A 120 -3.08 3.60 13.38
CA ILE A 120 -2.91 3.25 11.95
C ILE A 120 -1.47 3.51 11.51
N ILE A 121 -0.93 4.69 11.80
CA ILE A 121 0.43 5.08 11.42
C ILE A 121 1.47 4.17 12.09
N SER A 122 1.31 3.82 13.37
CA SER A 122 2.22 2.90 14.06
C SER A 122 2.28 1.51 13.41
N ARG A 123 1.14 1.01 12.86
CA ARG A 123 1.10 -0.27 12.13
C ARG A 123 1.82 -0.17 10.77
N VAL A 124 1.70 0.97 10.07
CA VAL A 124 2.49 1.23 8.85
C VAL A 124 3.98 1.34 9.18
N CYS A 125 4.36 1.97 10.30
CA CYS A 125 5.76 1.96 10.75
C CYS A 125 6.32 0.55 10.93
N ARG A 126 5.53 -0.39 11.49
CA ARG A 126 5.95 -1.80 11.64
C ARG A 126 6.18 -2.47 10.30
N SER A 127 5.30 -2.26 9.32
CA SER A 127 5.48 -2.82 7.97
C SER A 127 6.71 -2.27 7.26
N LEU A 128 6.93 -0.95 7.33
CA LEU A 128 8.10 -0.30 6.75
C LEU A 128 9.38 -0.79 7.41
N HIS A 129 9.43 -0.81 8.75
CA HIS A 129 10.60 -1.31 9.48
C HIS A 129 10.92 -2.76 9.09
N TYR A 130 9.91 -3.64 9.03
CA TYR A 130 10.09 -5.03 8.61
C TYR A 130 10.69 -5.13 7.20
N ALA A 131 10.19 -4.34 6.25
CA ALA A 131 10.70 -4.32 4.87
C ALA A 131 12.14 -3.76 4.80
N HIS A 132 12.41 -2.67 5.52
CA HIS A 132 13.73 -2.03 5.56
C HIS A 132 14.83 -2.95 6.11
N GLU A 133 14.49 -3.86 7.04
CA GLU A 133 15.42 -4.79 7.67
C GLU A 133 15.36 -6.21 7.06
N ALA A 134 14.61 -6.38 5.96
CA ALA A 134 14.46 -7.67 5.31
C ALA A 134 15.79 -8.19 4.74
N LYS A 135 16.02 -9.51 4.90
CA LYS A 135 17.20 -10.21 4.42
C LYS A 135 16.80 -11.36 3.52
N ASN A 136 17.64 -11.67 2.55
CA ASN A 136 17.48 -12.89 1.76
C ASN A 136 17.90 -14.14 2.56
N MET A 137 17.71 -15.33 1.97
CA MET A 137 18.09 -16.61 2.59
C MET A 137 19.59 -16.72 2.90
N ALA A 138 20.45 -15.94 2.25
CA ALA A 138 21.88 -15.86 2.52
C ALA A 138 22.22 -14.86 3.65
N GLY A 139 21.22 -14.23 4.29
CA GLY A 139 21.42 -13.26 5.37
C GLY A 139 21.81 -11.85 4.89
N GLN A 140 21.83 -11.58 3.60
CA GLN A 140 22.19 -10.29 3.03
C GLN A 140 20.97 -9.36 3.05
N MET A 141 21.19 -8.08 3.42
CA MET A 141 20.15 -7.05 3.44
C MET A 141 19.58 -6.83 2.02
N LEU A 142 18.26 -6.85 1.91
CA LEU A 142 17.56 -6.57 0.65
C LEU A 142 17.43 -5.06 0.36
N ASN A 143 17.69 -4.21 1.36
CA ASN A 143 17.61 -2.74 1.26
C ASN A 143 16.30 -2.25 0.60
N ILE A 144 15.18 -2.87 0.98
CA ILE A 144 13.88 -2.54 0.43
C ILE A 144 13.46 -1.16 0.94
N VAL A 145 13.18 -0.24 0.04
CA VAL A 145 12.54 1.06 0.31
C VAL A 145 11.21 1.08 -0.40
N HIS A 146 10.14 1.50 0.26
CA HIS A 146 8.78 1.45 -0.31
C HIS A 146 8.58 2.47 -1.43
N ARG A 147 9.07 3.70 -1.29
CA ARG A 147 9.08 4.80 -2.28
C ARG A 147 7.71 5.36 -2.70
N ASP A 148 6.62 4.77 -2.22
CA ASP A 148 5.25 5.15 -2.60
C ASP A 148 4.29 5.04 -1.39
N VAL A 149 4.70 5.55 -0.24
CA VAL A 149 3.87 5.59 0.96
C VAL A 149 2.81 6.68 0.79
N THR A 150 1.60 6.27 0.42
CA THR A 150 0.44 7.14 0.19
C THR A 150 -0.80 6.57 0.88
N PRO A 151 -1.85 7.35 1.13
CA PRO A 151 -3.09 6.84 1.71
C PRO A 151 -3.74 5.72 0.87
N SER A 152 -3.58 5.73 -0.44
CA SER A 152 -4.14 4.71 -1.34
C SER A 152 -3.48 3.33 -1.15
N ASN A 153 -2.23 3.31 -0.68
CA ASN A 153 -1.43 2.09 -0.48
C ASN A 153 -1.50 1.55 0.96
N VAL A 154 -2.33 2.14 1.82
CA VAL A 154 -2.62 1.64 3.18
C VAL A 154 -4.05 1.15 3.22
N ILE A 155 -4.26 -0.14 3.49
CA ILE A 155 -5.58 -0.76 3.59
C ILE A 155 -5.89 -1.03 5.06
N ILE A 156 -7.09 -0.66 5.51
CA ILE A 156 -7.65 -1.00 6.81
C ILE A 156 -8.73 -2.04 6.58
N THR A 157 -8.52 -3.26 7.08
CA THR A 157 -9.53 -4.32 6.96
C THR A 157 -10.69 -4.07 7.93
N TYR A 158 -11.88 -4.61 7.62
CA TYR A 158 -13.02 -4.57 8.55
C TYR A 158 -12.77 -5.33 9.86
N GLY A 159 -11.77 -6.22 9.88
CA GLY A 159 -11.24 -6.83 11.11
C GLY A 159 -10.27 -5.94 11.89
N GLY A 160 -9.97 -4.71 11.42
CA GLY A 160 -9.11 -3.74 12.09
C GLY A 160 -7.61 -3.96 11.89
N VAL A 161 -7.21 -4.79 10.95
CA VAL A 161 -5.80 -4.97 10.58
C VAL A 161 -5.42 -3.93 9.54
N VAL A 162 -4.28 -3.26 9.74
CA VAL A 162 -3.71 -2.30 8.80
C VAL A 162 -2.67 -3.00 7.93
N LYS A 163 -2.75 -2.84 6.62
CA LYS A 163 -1.83 -3.47 5.66
C LYS A 163 -1.27 -2.45 4.68
N LEU A 164 0.04 -2.47 4.50
CA LEU A 164 0.75 -1.71 3.48
C LEU A 164 0.86 -2.56 2.21
N THR A 165 0.55 -1.98 1.05
CA THR A 165 0.58 -2.64 -0.26
C THR A 165 1.34 -1.80 -1.28
N ASP A 166 1.59 -2.38 -2.46
CA ASP A 166 2.19 -1.70 -3.62
C ASP A 166 3.55 -1.04 -3.32
N PHE A 167 4.55 -1.87 -2.99
CA PHE A 167 5.93 -1.43 -2.85
C PHE A 167 6.43 -0.86 -4.19
N GLY A 168 6.69 0.44 -4.20
CA GLY A 168 6.93 1.25 -5.41
C GLY A 168 8.27 1.05 -6.11
N ILE A 169 8.73 -0.19 -6.28
CA ILE A 169 10.00 -0.52 -6.94
C ILE A 169 9.98 -0.07 -8.40
N ALA A 170 8.80 -0.11 -9.02
CA ALA A 170 8.57 0.24 -10.41
C ALA A 170 8.57 1.76 -10.71
N LYS A 171 8.63 2.63 -9.70
CA LYS A 171 8.27 4.05 -9.85
C LYS A 171 9.44 5.03 -9.92
N ALA A 172 10.65 4.52 -10.07
CA ALA A 172 11.84 5.37 -10.26
C ALA A 172 12.01 5.88 -11.71
N VAL A 173 11.11 5.52 -12.65
CA VAL A 173 11.34 5.75 -14.09
C VAL A 173 10.09 6.28 -14.79
N ILE A 174 10.21 7.49 -15.32
CA ILE A 174 9.74 8.02 -16.62
C ILE A 174 8.27 8.46 -16.70
N MET A 175 8.07 9.78 -16.82
CA MET A 175 6.87 10.42 -17.38
C MET A 175 6.91 10.28 -18.90
N ASN A 176 6.19 9.32 -19.47
CA ASN A 176 6.11 9.18 -20.93
C ASN A 176 4.68 9.25 -21.49
N THR A 177 3.65 9.22 -20.65
CA THR A 177 2.25 9.28 -21.08
C THR A 177 1.41 10.23 -20.22
N PRO A 178 0.31 10.81 -20.76
CA PRO A 178 -0.62 11.63 -19.99
C PRO A 178 -1.22 10.91 -18.77
N ASP A 179 -1.51 9.62 -18.88
CA ASP A 179 -2.04 8.79 -17.79
C ASP A 179 -1.03 8.65 -16.64
N GLU A 180 0.27 8.58 -16.96
CA GLU A 180 1.35 8.53 -15.98
C GLU A 180 1.50 9.87 -15.26
N ALA A 181 1.34 10.97 -15.96
CA ALA A 181 1.36 12.31 -15.38
C ALA A 181 0.24 12.48 -14.34
N GLU A 182 -0.99 12.02 -14.61
CA GLU A 182 -2.11 12.07 -13.66
C GLU A 182 -1.84 11.21 -12.41
N VAL A 183 -1.27 10.01 -12.61
CA VAL A 183 -0.87 9.12 -11.50
C VAL A 183 0.22 9.74 -10.63
N ILE A 184 1.18 10.45 -11.23
CA ILE A 184 2.24 11.16 -10.50
C ILE A 184 1.64 12.34 -9.75
N MET A 185 0.75 13.12 -10.37
CA MET A 185 0.07 14.26 -9.73
C MET A 185 -0.61 13.86 -8.42
N GLY A 186 -1.30 12.71 -8.38
CA GLY A 186 -1.93 12.20 -7.16
C GLY A 186 -0.95 11.80 -6.04
N LYS A 187 0.35 11.70 -6.33
CA LYS A 187 1.41 11.30 -5.39
C LYS A 187 2.31 12.44 -4.94
N LEU A 188 2.36 13.53 -5.72
CA LEU A 188 3.18 14.69 -5.40
C LEU A 188 3.03 15.14 -3.93
N PRO A 189 1.80 15.21 -3.36
CA PRO A 189 1.61 15.64 -1.97
C PRO A 189 2.31 14.76 -0.92
N TYR A 190 2.78 13.55 -1.29
CA TYR A 190 3.38 12.58 -0.38
C TYR A 190 4.86 12.28 -0.69
N MET A 191 5.46 12.93 -1.66
CA MET A 191 6.89 12.78 -1.97
C MET A 191 7.75 13.38 -0.87
N SER A 192 8.89 12.75 -0.60
CA SER A 192 9.94 13.33 0.24
C SER A 192 10.78 14.37 -0.54
N PRO A 193 11.49 15.28 0.15
CA PRO A 193 12.34 16.28 -0.51
C PRO A 193 13.39 15.65 -1.43
N GLU A 194 13.99 14.56 -1.00
CA GLU A 194 14.99 13.82 -1.79
C GLU A 194 14.37 13.16 -3.04
N GLN A 195 13.12 12.70 -2.96
CA GLN A 195 12.40 12.20 -4.15
C GLN A 195 12.05 13.31 -5.13
N ALA A 196 11.51 14.44 -4.64
CA ALA A 196 11.16 15.58 -5.47
C ALA A 196 12.38 16.19 -6.19
N LYS A 197 13.55 16.12 -5.56
CA LYS A 197 14.83 16.60 -6.11
C LYS A 197 15.61 15.55 -6.89
N PHE A 198 15.01 14.39 -7.18
CA PHE A 198 15.66 13.26 -7.88
C PHE A 198 16.97 12.79 -7.23
N GLN A 199 17.07 12.92 -5.92
CA GLN A 199 18.17 12.40 -5.11
C GLN A 199 17.89 10.94 -4.71
N GLY A 200 18.88 10.23 -4.23
CA GLY A 200 18.71 8.83 -3.83
C GLY A 200 17.68 8.66 -2.71
N THR A 201 16.66 7.84 -2.93
CA THR A 201 15.65 7.51 -1.91
C THR A 201 16.18 6.51 -0.89
N THR A 202 15.85 6.74 0.37
CA THR A 202 16.27 5.92 1.50
C THR A 202 15.09 5.56 2.39
N ARG A 203 15.31 4.77 3.42
CA ARG A 203 14.29 4.49 4.44
C ARG A 203 13.74 5.75 5.13
N GLN A 204 14.54 6.82 5.22
CA GLN A 204 14.06 8.09 5.76
C GLN A 204 13.08 8.80 4.81
N SER A 205 13.14 8.53 3.51
CA SER A 205 12.14 9.03 2.54
C SER A 205 10.76 8.45 2.85
N ASP A 206 10.67 7.15 3.15
CA ASP A 206 9.40 6.50 3.54
C ASP A 206 8.86 7.07 4.86
N VAL A 207 9.74 7.40 5.81
CA VAL A 207 9.35 8.04 7.08
C VAL A 207 8.73 9.42 6.84
N PHE A 208 9.32 10.24 5.96
CA PHE A 208 8.77 11.55 5.60
C PHE A 208 7.40 11.41 4.93
N SER A 209 7.29 10.53 3.93
CA SER A 209 6.03 10.26 3.24
C SER A 209 4.94 9.78 4.21
N LEU A 210 5.28 8.93 5.18
CA LEU A 210 4.36 8.50 6.23
C LEU A 210 3.98 9.65 7.17
N GLY A 211 4.88 10.58 7.45
CA GLY A 211 4.60 11.83 8.16
C GLY A 211 3.54 12.68 7.44
N LEU A 212 3.64 12.79 6.10
CA LEU A 212 2.65 13.50 5.27
C LEU A 212 1.28 12.79 5.30
N VAL A 213 1.28 11.46 5.24
CA VAL A 213 0.04 10.65 5.40
C VAL A 213 -0.58 10.87 6.77
N MET A 214 0.23 10.90 7.84
CA MET A 214 -0.25 11.17 9.21
C MET A 214 -0.85 12.57 9.32
N TYR A 215 -0.19 13.57 8.74
CA TYR A 215 -0.67 14.94 8.75
C TYR A 215 -2.06 15.05 8.09
N GLU A 216 -2.22 14.51 6.88
CA GLU A 216 -3.53 14.50 6.21
C GLU A 216 -4.59 13.72 6.99
N LEU A 217 -4.25 12.56 7.51
CA LEU A 217 -5.17 11.72 8.29
C LEU A 217 -5.76 12.46 9.51
N LEU A 218 -4.92 13.24 10.20
CA LEU A 218 -5.32 13.92 11.44
C LEU A 218 -5.86 15.34 11.24
N THR A 219 -5.64 15.95 10.04
CA THR A 219 -6.07 17.32 9.76
C THR A 219 -7.03 17.44 8.59
N ASN A 220 -7.26 16.36 7.82
CA ASN A 220 -7.96 16.36 6.52
C ASN A 220 -7.34 17.30 5.47
N THR A 221 -6.10 17.71 5.65
CA THR A 221 -5.42 18.68 4.78
C THR A 221 -4.06 18.12 4.37
N VAL A 222 -3.72 18.17 3.10
CA VAL A 222 -2.36 17.85 2.64
C VAL A 222 -1.40 18.98 3.01
N VAL A 223 -0.15 18.66 3.32
CA VAL A 223 0.89 19.66 3.60
C VAL A 223 1.18 20.47 2.35
N TYR A 224 1.42 19.76 1.23
CA TYR A 224 1.76 20.35 -0.06
C TYR A 224 0.61 20.16 -1.03
N ASN A 225 -0.14 21.24 -1.29
CA ASN A 225 -1.13 21.28 -2.38
C ASN A 225 -0.43 21.88 -3.60
N VAL A 226 -0.05 21.04 -4.56
CA VAL A 226 0.87 21.34 -5.66
C VAL A 226 0.32 20.85 -6.99
N ASN A 227 0.76 21.50 -8.07
CA ASN A 227 0.35 21.20 -9.43
C ASN A 227 1.40 20.40 -10.21
N ASP A 228 2.68 20.53 -9.83
CA ASP A 228 3.81 19.85 -10.48
C ASP A 228 4.99 19.70 -9.50
N ILE A 229 6.07 19.08 -9.98
CA ILE A 229 7.28 18.84 -9.19
C ILE A 229 8.02 20.14 -8.85
N GLU A 230 8.03 21.13 -9.74
CA GLU A 230 8.73 22.40 -9.52
C GLU A 230 8.06 23.18 -8.40
N ASP A 231 6.71 23.26 -8.40
CA ASP A 231 5.90 23.83 -7.31
C ASP A 231 6.13 23.09 -5.99
N LEU A 232 6.26 21.76 -6.04
CA LEU A 232 6.55 20.94 -4.85
C LEU A 232 7.92 21.28 -4.25
N VAL A 233 8.97 21.34 -5.08
CA VAL A 233 10.34 21.68 -4.63
C VAL A 233 10.40 23.08 -4.05
N ASP A 234 9.78 24.07 -4.73
CA ASP A 234 9.73 25.44 -4.23
C ASP A 234 9.05 25.51 -2.84
N LYS A 235 7.91 24.84 -2.68
CA LYS A 235 7.21 24.78 -1.41
C LYS A 235 8.00 24.07 -0.31
N MET A 236 8.73 23.01 -0.64
CA MET A 236 9.59 22.32 0.33
C MET A 236 10.76 23.18 0.81
N ASP A 237 11.29 24.04 -0.05
CA ASP A 237 12.42 24.90 0.27
C ASP A 237 12.00 26.20 0.98
N ASN A 238 10.80 26.71 0.69
CA ASN A 238 10.37 28.05 1.11
C ASN A 238 9.16 28.06 2.06
N TYR A 239 8.44 26.95 2.22
CA TYR A 239 7.21 26.91 3.00
C TYR A 239 7.41 26.21 4.35
N SER A 240 7.05 26.89 5.43
CA SER A 240 6.98 26.25 6.75
C SER A 240 5.66 25.50 6.91
N ILE A 241 5.76 24.25 7.35
CA ILE A 241 4.60 23.39 7.59
C ILE A 241 3.68 24.05 8.64
N LYS A 242 2.42 24.23 8.27
CA LYS A 242 1.42 24.77 9.21
C LYS A 242 1.28 23.83 10.41
N PRO A 243 1.42 24.32 11.66
CA PRO A 243 1.27 23.46 12.83
C PRO A 243 -0.04 22.68 12.81
N PRO A 244 -0.01 21.32 12.93
CA PRO A 244 -1.21 20.48 12.86
C PRO A 244 -2.30 20.88 13.86
N ARG A 245 -1.91 21.30 15.06
CA ARG A 245 -2.84 21.74 16.13
C ARG A 245 -3.65 22.99 15.76
N ARG A 246 -3.16 23.82 14.82
CA ARG A 246 -3.95 24.96 14.29
C ARG A 246 -5.11 24.49 13.40
N LEU A 247 -5.01 23.31 12.79
CA LEU A 247 -6.05 22.71 11.96
C LEU A 247 -6.95 21.78 12.75
N ASN A 248 -6.39 21.01 13.70
CA ASN A 248 -7.10 20.12 14.58
C ASN A 248 -6.61 20.32 16.03
N PRO A 249 -7.30 21.15 16.85
CA PRO A 249 -6.91 21.40 18.24
C PRO A 249 -6.96 20.18 19.16
N HIS A 250 -7.58 19.05 18.71
CA HIS A 250 -7.60 17.81 19.48
C HIS A 250 -6.26 17.03 19.41
N ILE A 251 -5.33 17.44 18.55
CA ILE A 251 -4.00 16.83 18.49
C ILE A 251 -3.21 17.28 19.74
N PRO A 252 -2.74 16.35 20.61
CA PRO A 252 -1.89 16.72 21.74
C PRO A 252 -0.51 17.19 21.26
N GLU A 253 0.13 18.03 22.08
CA GLU A 253 1.45 18.58 21.77
C GLU A 253 2.50 17.49 21.52
N LYS A 254 2.52 16.43 22.36
CA LYS A 254 3.44 15.29 22.19
C LYS A 254 3.29 14.66 20.78
N LEU A 255 2.07 14.51 20.28
CA LEU A 255 1.81 13.92 18.97
C LEU A 255 2.16 14.89 17.82
N GLU A 256 1.96 16.20 18.00
CA GLU A 256 2.42 17.22 17.05
C GLU A 256 3.94 17.18 16.89
N LEU A 257 4.70 17.11 18.00
CA LEU A 257 6.16 17.02 17.96
C LEU A 257 6.65 15.76 17.24
N ILE A 258 6.00 14.60 17.49
CA ILE A 258 6.28 13.34 16.78
C ILE A 258 6.07 13.52 15.28
N MET A 259 4.93 14.11 14.88
CA MET A 259 4.60 14.34 13.47
C MET A 259 5.60 15.29 12.81
N LEU A 260 5.92 16.41 13.44
CA LEU A 260 6.86 17.41 12.89
C LEU A 260 8.28 16.83 12.77
N LYS A 261 8.72 15.98 13.69
CA LYS A 261 10.02 15.28 13.57
C LYS A 261 10.05 14.35 12.37
N ALA A 262 8.95 13.63 12.06
CA ALA A 262 8.87 12.80 10.86
C ALA A 262 8.89 13.65 9.57
N LEU A 263 8.40 14.89 9.63
CA LEU A 263 8.33 15.86 8.53
C LEU A 263 9.54 16.80 8.45
N ASP A 264 10.61 16.51 9.20
CA ASP A 264 11.84 17.32 9.08
C ASP A 264 12.43 17.14 7.66
N VAL A 265 12.62 18.26 6.95
CA VAL A 265 13.18 18.25 5.59
C VAL A 265 14.63 17.77 5.58
N ASN A 266 15.37 17.97 6.67
CA ASN A 266 16.71 17.45 6.83
C ASN A 266 16.66 15.96 7.28
N PRO A 267 17.12 15.00 6.46
CA PRO A 267 17.09 13.58 6.83
C PRO A 267 17.89 13.25 8.10
N ALA A 268 18.91 14.08 8.44
CA ALA A 268 19.74 13.81 9.62
C ALA A 268 19.01 14.08 10.95
N THR A 269 18.05 15.00 10.97
CA THR A 269 17.23 15.35 12.15
C THR A 269 15.88 14.63 12.19
N ARG A 270 15.49 14.02 11.06
CA ARG A 270 14.33 13.14 10.94
C ARG A 270 14.51 11.84 11.71
N TYR A 271 13.46 11.08 11.96
CA TYR A 271 13.62 9.68 12.41
C TYR A 271 14.50 8.89 11.46
N GLN A 272 15.50 8.20 12.00
CA GLN A 272 16.45 7.42 11.22
C GLN A 272 15.86 6.09 10.76
N THR A 273 14.86 5.58 11.45
CA THR A 273 14.15 4.35 11.13
C THR A 273 12.65 4.51 11.35
N ALA A 274 11.86 3.76 10.58
CA ALA A 274 10.42 3.64 10.83
C ALA A 274 10.11 3.03 12.21
N ARG A 275 11.05 2.24 12.79
CA ARG A 275 10.95 1.71 14.14
C ARG A 275 10.93 2.82 15.19
N GLU A 276 11.86 3.76 15.13
CA GLU A 276 11.91 4.89 16.07
C GLU A 276 10.61 5.69 16.03
N PHE A 277 10.12 6.02 14.83
CA PHE A 277 8.84 6.71 14.66
C PHE A 277 7.69 5.92 15.26
N GLY A 278 7.61 4.61 14.97
CA GLY A 278 6.60 3.71 15.53
C GLY A 278 6.65 3.60 17.06
N GLN A 279 7.86 3.56 17.66
CA GLN A 279 8.05 3.52 19.10
C GLN A 279 7.55 4.79 19.80
N ASP A 280 7.86 5.97 19.27
CA ASP A 280 7.37 7.22 19.84
C ASP A 280 5.83 7.32 19.77
N LEU A 281 5.21 6.80 18.67
CA LEU A 281 3.75 6.68 18.59
C LEU A 281 3.19 5.68 19.60
N GLU A 282 3.85 4.54 19.82
CA GLU A 282 3.43 3.54 20.80
C GLU A 282 3.56 4.08 22.23
N HIS A 283 4.65 4.77 22.55
CA HIS A 283 4.79 5.46 23.85
C HIS A 283 3.69 6.53 24.04
N TYR A 284 3.36 7.31 22.98
CA TYR A 284 2.24 8.23 23.07
C TYR A 284 0.92 7.55 23.40
N MET A 285 0.62 6.42 22.72
CA MET A 285 -0.69 5.74 22.84
C MET A 285 -0.84 4.93 24.14
N TYR A 286 0.26 4.36 24.67
CA TYR A 286 0.18 3.33 25.72
C TYR A 286 0.84 3.72 27.06
N ASP A 287 1.54 4.86 27.16
CA ASP A 287 2.11 5.33 28.44
C ASP A 287 1.05 5.53 29.53
N GLY A 288 -0.19 5.84 29.16
CA GLY A 288 -1.34 5.94 30.05
C GLY A 288 -2.00 4.60 30.40
N GLY A 289 -1.47 3.46 29.92
CA GLY A 289 -1.94 2.10 30.17
C GLY A 289 -2.76 1.52 29.01
N TYR A 290 -4.02 1.93 28.82
CA TYR A 290 -4.92 1.32 27.83
C TYR A 290 -5.09 2.19 26.58
N GLY A 291 -4.61 1.69 25.43
CA GLY A 291 -4.63 2.40 24.15
C GLY A 291 -5.59 1.82 23.09
N PRO A 292 -5.47 2.25 21.83
CA PRO A 292 -6.22 1.69 20.70
C PRO A 292 -5.78 0.25 20.39
N THR A 293 -6.70 -0.55 19.81
CA THR A 293 -6.49 -1.95 19.42
C THR A 293 -7.09 -2.21 18.05
N ASN A 294 -6.73 -3.35 17.42
CA ASN A 294 -7.37 -3.81 16.18
C ASN A 294 -8.90 -3.84 16.33
N GLU A 295 -9.42 -4.27 17.47
CA GLU A 295 -10.87 -4.31 17.73
C GLU A 295 -11.49 -2.91 17.76
N LYS A 296 -10.84 -1.94 18.41
CA LYS A 296 -11.31 -0.53 18.39
C LYS A 296 -11.31 0.03 16.97
N LEU A 297 -10.26 -0.24 16.19
CA LEU A 297 -10.16 0.18 14.79
C LEU A 297 -11.24 -0.50 13.93
N SER A 298 -11.47 -1.82 14.10
CA SER A 298 -12.55 -2.56 13.46
C SER A 298 -13.90 -1.91 13.70
N ARG A 299 -14.26 -1.69 14.97
CA ARG A 299 -15.53 -1.02 15.33
C ARG A 299 -15.64 0.39 14.75
N TYR A 300 -14.54 1.11 14.69
CA TYR A 300 -14.50 2.45 14.10
C TYR A 300 -14.78 2.41 12.59
N LEU A 301 -14.07 1.54 11.85
CA LEU A 301 -14.23 1.38 10.40
C LEU A 301 -15.63 0.91 10.03
N ASN A 302 -16.18 -0.09 10.76
CA ASN A 302 -17.53 -0.63 10.51
C ASN A 302 -18.64 0.43 10.73
N ARG A 303 -18.43 1.39 11.63
CA ARG A 303 -19.36 2.54 11.80
C ARG A 303 -19.20 3.58 10.69
N LEU A 304 -18.00 3.70 10.13
CA LEU A 304 -17.73 4.64 9.04
C LEU A 304 -18.27 4.13 7.70
N PHE A 305 -18.26 2.79 7.49
CA PHE A 305 -18.68 2.10 6.27
C PHE A 305 -19.63 0.92 6.57
N PRO A 306 -20.84 1.17 7.12
CA PRO A 306 -21.71 0.10 7.62
C PRO A 306 -22.26 -0.80 6.51
N GLU A 307 -22.54 -0.24 5.33
CA GLU A 307 -23.10 -0.99 4.20
C GLU A 307 -22.06 -1.99 3.66
N GLU A 308 -20.86 -1.52 3.36
CA GLU A 308 -19.81 -2.36 2.78
C GLU A 308 -19.26 -3.38 3.80
N ALA A 309 -19.26 -3.04 5.09
CA ALA A 309 -18.86 -3.96 6.16
C ALA A 309 -19.81 -5.16 6.31
N SER A 310 -21.09 -4.97 5.98
CA SER A 310 -22.11 -6.03 6.05
C SER A 310 -22.21 -6.85 4.77
N MET A 311 -21.59 -6.43 3.66
CA MET A 311 -21.64 -7.15 2.39
C MET A 311 -20.83 -8.45 2.47
N PRO A 312 -21.36 -9.57 1.93
CA PRO A 312 -20.58 -10.79 1.76
C PRO A 312 -19.33 -10.52 0.90
N VAL A 313 -18.20 -11.10 1.28
CA VAL A 313 -16.93 -10.92 0.55
C VAL A 313 -17.07 -11.25 -0.94
N THR A 314 -17.82 -12.29 -1.26
CA THR A 314 -18.02 -12.77 -2.63
C THR A 314 -19.15 -12.07 -3.36
N GLY A 315 -20.05 -11.33 -2.69
CA GLY A 315 -21.07 -10.47 -3.32
C GLY A 315 -21.94 -11.10 -4.42
N VAL A 316 -21.99 -12.41 -4.53
CA VAL A 316 -22.78 -13.12 -5.53
C VAL A 316 -24.20 -13.27 -4.99
N THR A 317 -25.02 -12.26 -5.27
CA THR A 317 -26.45 -12.54 -5.49
C THR A 317 -26.52 -13.26 -6.84
N ASP A 318 -27.03 -14.48 -6.84
CA ASP A 318 -27.27 -15.26 -8.05
C ASP A 318 -27.95 -14.41 -9.15
N SER A 319 -27.16 -13.94 -10.11
CA SER A 319 -27.60 -13.72 -11.51
C SER A 319 -26.47 -13.13 -12.35
N THR A 320 -26.10 -13.87 -13.41
CA THR A 320 -25.32 -13.42 -14.57
C THR A 320 -23.86 -13.06 -14.37
N ALA A 321 -23.05 -13.96 -13.86
CA ALA A 321 -21.62 -13.95 -14.11
C ALA A 321 -21.32 -14.74 -15.38
N SER A 322 -21.23 -14.05 -16.53
CA SER A 322 -20.56 -14.61 -17.71
C SER A 322 -19.08 -14.78 -17.37
N GLY A 323 -18.68 -16.00 -17.03
CA GLY A 323 -17.37 -16.30 -16.53
C GLY A 323 -16.27 -16.01 -17.55
N LEU A 324 -15.46 -15.02 -17.28
CA LEU A 324 -14.10 -14.98 -17.81
C LEU A 324 -13.26 -15.99 -17.04
N GLN A 325 -13.34 -17.28 -17.46
CA GLN A 325 -12.41 -18.29 -17.01
C GLN A 325 -11.04 -17.93 -17.60
N MET A 326 -10.09 -17.62 -16.74
CA MET A 326 -8.69 -17.61 -17.14
C MET A 326 -8.28 -19.08 -17.39
N PRO A 327 -7.80 -19.43 -18.58
CA PRO A 327 -7.36 -20.80 -18.84
C PRO A 327 -6.21 -21.19 -17.92
N PRO A 328 -6.06 -22.47 -17.61
CA PRO A 328 -4.95 -22.97 -16.80
C PRO A 328 -3.61 -22.55 -17.43
N PRO A 329 -2.58 -22.32 -16.61
CA PRO A 329 -1.24 -22.02 -17.13
C PRO A 329 -0.78 -23.13 -18.08
N LEU A 330 -0.29 -22.75 -19.25
CA LEU A 330 0.29 -23.68 -20.21
C LEU A 330 1.46 -24.42 -19.55
N ALA A 331 1.44 -25.76 -19.63
CA ALA A 331 2.58 -26.56 -19.24
C ALA A 331 3.82 -26.09 -20.03
N HIS A 332 4.91 -25.77 -19.36
CA HIS A 332 6.20 -25.61 -20.01
C HIS A 332 6.56 -26.92 -20.70
N PRO A 333 6.98 -26.91 -21.98
CA PRO A 333 7.52 -28.11 -22.60
C PRO A 333 8.73 -28.57 -21.78
N ALA A 334 8.71 -29.83 -21.40
CA ALA A 334 9.86 -30.48 -20.77
C ALA A 334 11.09 -30.24 -21.66
N ALA A 335 12.14 -29.65 -21.09
CA ALA A 335 13.44 -29.68 -21.73
C ALA A 335 13.89 -31.13 -21.76
N ASP A 336 13.99 -31.69 -22.95
CA ASP A 336 14.62 -33.00 -23.18
C ASP A 336 16.06 -32.97 -22.65
N LEU A 337 16.26 -33.53 -21.47
CA LEU A 337 17.57 -33.92 -20.97
C LEU A 337 17.85 -35.36 -21.43
N ASN A 338 18.16 -35.52 -22.71
CA ASN A 338 18.83 -36.69 -23.23
C ASN A 338 19.64 -36.32 -24.48
N SER A 339 20.89 -35.97 -24.26
CA SER A 339 22.04 -36.20 -25.15
C SER A 339 23.32 -35.76 -24.42
#